data_09d9da6ef9827f31aac7fdc69b32d906
#
_entry.id   09d9da6ef9827f31aac7fdc69b32d906
#
_cell.length_a   1.000
_cell.length_b   1.000
_cell.length_c   1.000
_cell.angle_alpha   90.00
_cell.angle_beta   90.00
_cell.angle_gamma   90.00
#
_symmetry.space_group_name_H-M   'P 1'
#
loop_
_entity.id
_entity.type
_entity.pdbx_description
1 polymer ?
#
loop_
_entity_poly.entity_id
_entity_poly.type
_entity_poly.pdbx_seq_one_letter_code
_entity_poly.pdbx_strand_id
1 'polypeptide(L)'
;MRILLFYPPITVHGDDTTTPGMAPPLGLANLGAYLEQKGYDVKIIDALTEGFNNRKRGVNYLRVGLSLEEINKRINYYKPDIVGISTMFTAFASDAHELAALVKKISPKTLVVFGGAHASVMPENVLKDKNVDLVVIGEGEETFLGIIRRFEEKKKWNNILGTVVRGEKGKIIVNELRSFIEDLDSLPLPARHLLPMDLYLRSSENLEGSYTMRRPATSMFTSRGCPNNCIYCAVPGIWGRKWRPWSAERVLLEIEHLVKRYGVKEIHFLDDNVSVSRERLEEICDGLIKRKIDIKWTCPNGIAIWTLDKKILLKMKKSGCYRLTFGIESGCPDTQKFIRKNLNLEKAKEIMKIARDIGLWTFSTYIIGFPYETKENMEMTFNYAINSNSDFVGFILLMPFPGTDVTKIMEKEGLLRKVDLKATKIGALFSGYKGVGTKYFSVSELKNLQSGAHKRLLFSRFLWPLVRPLSLINKVRSWEDFGYMVQIMRNYLYMFVSTIRLGEFKTHRIRQAVNMQLSGLKK
;
A
#
# COMPACT_ATOMS: atom_id res chain seq x y z
N MET A 1 22.20 -15.57 18.94
CA MET A 1 20.81 -15.12 19.13
C MET A 1 20.07 -15.29 17.81
N ARG A 2 18.84 -15.80 17.84
CA ARG A 2 18.01 -16.09 16.66
C ARG A 2 16.84 -15.13 16.61
N ILE A 3 16.72 -14.42 15.51
CA ILE A 3 15.70 -13.40 15.28
C ILE A 3 14.74 -13.91 14.20
N LEU A 4 13.46 -13.90 14.48
CA LEU A 4 12.43 -14.29 13.54
C LEU A 4 11.49 -13.12 13.27
N LEU A 5 11.42 -12.68 12.03
CA LEU A 5 10.53 -11.61 11.59
C LEU A 5 9.31 -12.21 10.89
N PHE A 6 8.13 -11.73 11.23
CA PHE A 6 6.87 -12.21 10.66
C PHE A 6 6.09 -11.12 9.93
N TYR A 7 5.61 -11.47 8.74
CA TYR A 7 4.43 -10.88 8.16
C TYR A 7 3.25 -11.84 8.41
N PRO A 8 2.19 -11.43 9.15
CA PRO A 8 1.12 -12.33 9.57
C PRO A 8 0.24 -12.81 8.40
N PRO A 9 -0.53 -13.89 8.56
CA PRO A 9 -1.64 -14.19 7.66
C PRO A 9 -2.66 -13.06 7.72
N ILE A 10 -3.59 -13.00 6.77
CA ILE A 10 -4.58 -11.92 6.68
C ILE A 10 -6.00 -12.48 6.74
N THR A 11 -6.82 -11.90 7.61
CA THR A 11 -8.26 -12.15 7.69
C THR A 11 -9.03 -10.94 7.18
N VAL A 12 -9.71 -11.09 6.04
CA VAL A 12 -10.61 -10.07 5.48
C VAL A 12 -12.02 -10.34 5.99
N HIS A 13 -12.65 -9.35 6.61
CA HIS A 13 -14.01 -9.44 7.15
C HIS A 13 -15.03 -8.76 6.24
N GLY A 14 -16.25 -9.27 6.21
CA GLY A 14 -17.40 -8.73 5.47
C GLY A 14 -17.79 -9.55 4.26
N ASP A 15 -18.81 -9.08 3.56
CA ASP A 15 -19.37 -9.77 2.38
C ASP A 15 -18.42 -9.69 1.16
N ASP A 16 -17.55 -8.70 1.18
CA ASP A 16 -16.57 -8.40 0.13
C ASP A 16 -15.19 -9.00 0.49
N THR A 17 -15.10 -10.32 0.48
CA THR A 17 -13.86 -11.06 0.76
C THR A 17 -12.97 -11.13 -0.48
N THR A 18 -12.45 -9.99 -0.93
CA THR A 18 -11.39 -9.98 -1.96
C THR A 18 -10.11 -10.58 -1.42
N THR A 19 -9.51 -11.47 -2.19
CA THR A 19 -8.19 -12.01 -1.84
C THR A 19 -7.17 -10.86 -1.82
N PRO A 20 -6.38 -10.71 -0.76
CA PRO A 20 -5.29 -9.73 -0.73
C PRO A 20 -4.28 -10.03 -1.85
N GLY A 21 -3.64 -8.98 -2.38
CA GLY A 21 -2.52 -9.15 -3.31
C GLY A 21 -1.28 -9.68 -2.59
N MET A 22 -0.40 -10.35 -3.34
CA MET A 22 0.92 -10.74 -2.83
C MET A 22 1.94 -9.68 -3.18
N ALA A 23 2.65 -9.18 -2.17
CA ALA A 23 3.77 -8.26 -2.36
C ALA A 23 4.87 -8.54 -1.31
N PRO A 24 6.15 -8.45 -1.69
CA PRO A 24 7.23 -8.62 -0.73
C PRO A 24 7.12 -7.63 0.43
N PRO A 25 7.19 -8.05 1.71
CA PRO A 25 7.16 -7.16 2.86
C PRO A 25 8.49 -6.42 2.99
N LEU A 26 8.68 -5.35 2.18
CA LEU A 26 9.94 -4.63 2.04
C LEU A 26 10.45 -4.03 3.36
N GLY A 27 9.56 -3.63 4.27
CA GLY A 27 9.96 -3.17 5.59
C GLY A 27 10.71 -4.26 6.38
N LEU A 28 10.23 -5.51 6.33
CA LEU A 28 10.94 -6.64 6.95
C LEU A 28 12.22 -7.00 6.21
N ALA A 29 12.24 -6.88 4.88
CA ALA A 29 13.45 -7.13 4.09
C ALA A 29 14.54 -6.09 4.37
N ASN A 30 14.18 -4.80 4.55
CA ASN A 30 15.12 -3.75 4.95
C ASN A 30 15.66 -4.00 6.37
N LEU A 31 14.77 -4.30 7.31
CA LEU A 31 15.16 -4.62 8.69
C LEU A 31 16.06 -5.85 8.73
N GLY A 32 15.70 -6.92 8.00
CA GLY A 32 16.51 -8.14 7.91
C GLY A 32 17.91 -7.85 7.37
N ALA A 33 18.00 -7.11 6.26
CA ALA A 33 19.28 -6.72 5.66
C ALA A 33 20.15 -5.91 6.63
N TYR A 34 19.56 -4.96 7.35
CA TYR A 34 20.29 -4.15 8.33
C TYR A 34 20.80 -4.99 9.49
N LEU A 35 20.01 -5.94 9.99
CA LEU A 35 20.42 -6.82 11.08
C LEU A 35 21.48 -7.84 10.63
N GLU A 36 21.36 -8.42 9.43
CA GLU A 36 22.41 -9.29 8.85
C GLU A 36 23.75 -8.54 8.70
N GLN A 37 23.71 -7.28 8.25
CA GLN A 37 24.90 -6.42 8.19
C GLN A 37 25.57 -6.21 9.56
N LYS A 38 24.79 -6.29 10.64
CA LYS A 38 25.28 -6.22 12.03
C LYS A 38 25.68 -7.58 12.62
N GLY A 39 25.63 -8.65 11.81
CA GLY A 39 26.09 -10.00 12.20
C GLY A 39 25.04 -10.86 12.91
N TYR A 40 23.77 -10.51 12.85
CA TYR A 40 22.70 -11.30 13.48
C TYR A 40 22.10 -12.35 12.53
N ASP A 41 21.77 -13.52 13.09
CA ASP A 41 21.02 -14.58 12.37
C ASP A 41 19.53 -14.19 12.32
N VAL A 42 19.05 -13.88 11.12
CA VAL A 42 17.68 -13.41 10.88
C VAL A 42 16.96 -14.34 9.91
N LYS A 43 15.72 -14.68 10.22
CA LYS A 43 14.79 -15.31 9.28
C LYS A 43 13.54 -14.48 9.13
N ILE A 44 12.93 -14.52 7.93
CA ILE A 44 11.64 -13.89 7.66
C ILE A 44 10.65 -14.99 7.26
N ILE A 45 9.47 -14.95 7.86
CA ILE A 45 8.31 -15.78 7.45
C ILE A 45 7.23 -14.82 6.97
N ASP A 46 6.91 -14.87 5.68
CA ASP A 46 5.72 -14.25 5.15
C ASP A 46 4.57 -15.26 5.18
N ALA A 47 3.85 -15.27 6.29
CA ALA A 47 2.77 -16.24 6.50
C ALA A 47 1.60 -16.02 5.52
N LEU A 48 1.38 -14.82 4.98
CA LEU A 48 0.40 -14.58 3.94
C LEU A 48 0.80 -15.29 2.65
N THR A 49 2.00 -14.99 2.14
CA THR A 49 2.45 -15.46 0.83
C THR A 49 2.78 -16.94 0.84
N GLU A 50 3.45 -17.43 1.86
CA GLU A 50 3.83 -18.85 1.97
C GLU A 50 2.60 -19.78 2.12
N GLY A 51 1.51 -19.27 2.68
CA GLY A 51 0.23 -19.98 2.79
C GLY A 51 -0.87 -19.44 1.85
N PHE A 52 -0.53 -18.76 0.76
CA PHE A 52 -1.50 -18.03 -0.05
C PHE A 52 -2.64 -18.89 -0.62
N ASN A 53 -2.37 -20.15 -0.93
CA ASN A 53 -3.37 -21.11 -1.39
C ASN A 53 -4.24 -21.67 -0.25
N ASN A 54 -3.84 -21.46 0.99
CA ASN A 54 -4.54 -21.90 2.18
C ASN A 54 -5.62 -20.85 2.55
N ARG A 55 -6.82 -21.06 2.03
CA ARG A 55 -7.94 -20.11 2.11
C ARG A 55 -9.06 -20.69 2.97
N LYS A 56 -9.22 -20.19 4.18
CA LYS A 56 -10.30 -20.59 5.09
C LYS A 56 -11.43 -19.56 5.05
N ARG A 57 -12.58 -19.96 4.51
CA ARG A 57 -13.79 -19.13 4.46
C ARG A 57 -14.70 -19.46 5.64
N GLY A 58 -15.10 -18.44 6.40
CA GLY A 58 -16.17 -18.51 7.40
C GLY A 58 -17.43 -17.77 6.92
N VAL A 59 -18.40 -17.58 7.82
CA VAL A 59 -19.69 -16.93 7.49
C VAL A 59 -19.48 -15.51 6.94
N ASN A 60 -18.61 -14.70 7.55
CA ASN A 60 -18.37 -13.30 7.15
C ASN A 60 -16.87 -12.98 7.15
N TYR A 61 -16.02 -13.94 6.83
CA TYR A 61 -14.58 -13.70 6.69
C TYR A 61 -13.91 -14.66 5.71
N LEU A 62 -12.79 -14.22 5.19
CA LEU A 62 -11.82 -15.03 4.44
C LEU A 62 -10.45 -14.86 5.09
N ARG A 63 -9.88 -15.95 5.63
CA ARG A 63 -8.49 -15.98 6.09
C ARG A 63 -7.61 -16.59 5.00
N VAL A 64 -6.48 -15.93 4.73
CA VAL A 64 -5.47 -16.36 3.74
C VAL A 64 -4.11 -16.39 4.41
N GLY A 65 -3.37 -17.46 4.23
CA GLY A 65 -2.02 -17.59 4.77
C GLY A 65 -1.80 -18.92 5.51
N LEU A 66 -0.62 -19.08 6.07
CA LEU A 66 -0.26 -20.24 6.87
C LEU A 66 -1.24 -20.43 8.04
N SER A 67 -1.58 -21.69 8.32
CA SER A 67 -2.34 -22.05 9.52
C SER A 67 -1.51 -21.81 10.79
N LEU A 68 -2.18 -21.66 11.93
CA LEU A 68 -1.49 -21.54 13.21
C LEU A 68 -0.65 -22.78 13.54
N GLU A 69 -1.06 -23.96 13.06
CA GLU A 69 -0.30 -25.20 13.24
C GLU A 69 1.02 -25.18 12.45
N GLU A 70 1.00 -24.74 11.20
CA GLU A 70 2.21 -24.59 10.38
C GLU A 70 3.15 -23.55 10.97
N ILE A 71 2.62 -22.42 11.46
CA ILE A 71 3.41 -21.39 12.14
C ILE A 71 4.01 -21.94 13.44
N ASN A 72 3.24 -22.71 14.23
CA ASN A 72 3.71 -23.36 15.46
C ASN A 72 4.89 -24.29 15.18
N LYS A 73 4.80 -25.14 14.14
CA LYS A 73 5.91 -26.04 13.74
C LYS A 73 7.19 -25.26 13.42
N ARG A 74 7.07 -24.13 12.71
CA ARG A 74 8.21 -23.28 12.32
C ARG A 74 8.84 -22.57 13.52
N ILE A 75 8.05 -22.03 14.44
CA ILE A 75 8.54 -21.38 15.66
C ILE A 75 9.27 -22.42 16.54
N ASN A 76 8.71 -23.62 16.73
CA ASN A 76 9.34 -24.71 17.50
C ASN A 76 10.65 -25.18 16.85
N TYR A 77 10.71 -25.23 15.52
CA TYR A 77 11.93 -25.61 14.80
C TYR A 77 13.03 -24.55 14.94
N TYR A 78 12.71 -23.28 14.72
CA TYR A 78 13.71 -22.21 14.74
C TYR A 78 14.05 -21.77 16.18
N LYS A 79 13.14 -21.87 17.13
CA LYS A 79 13.29 -21.48 18.54
C LYS A 79 13.87 -20.08 18.70
N PRO A 80 13.13 -19.04 18.25
CA PRO A 80 13.65 -17.66 18.25
C PRO A 80 13.77 -17.10 19.67
N ASP A 81 14.80 -16.30 19.90
CA ASP A 81 14.95 -15.48 21.11
C ASP A 81 14.07 -14.22 21.03
N ILE A 82 13.99 -13.63 19.82
CA ILE A 82 13.19 -12.45 19.52
C ILE A 82 12.29 -12.71 18.31
N VAL A 83 11.03 -12.33 18.41
CA VAL A 83 10.06 -12.35 17.32
C VAL A 83 9.61 -10.93 17.02
N GLY A 84 9.91 -10.42 15.82
CA GLY A 84 9.39 -9.16 15.30
C GLY A 84 8.17 -9.40 14.41
N ILE A 85 7.04 -8.77 14.71
CA ILE A 85 5.80 -8.90 13.96
C ILE A 85 5.47 -7.58 13.27
N SER A 86 5.34 -7.62 11.93
CA SER A 86 4.95 -6.45 11.14
C SER A 86 3.44 -6.26 11.15
N THR A 87 2.97 -5.09 11.60
CA THR A 87 1.57 -4.67 11.55
C THR A 87 1.42 -3.51 10.57
N MET A 88 1.41 -3.81 9.27
CA MET A 88 1.33 -2.79 8.23
C MET A 88 -0.04 -2.11 8.20
N PHE A 89 -1.11 -2.89 8.24
CA PHE A 89 -2.48 -2.39 8.09
C PHE A 89 -3.30 -2.60 9.36
N THR A 90 -3.96 -1.54 9.81
CA THR A 90 -4.91 -1.58 10.95
C THR A 90 -6.02 -2.63 10.74
N ALA A 91 -6.43 -2.85 9.49
CA ALA A 91 -7.43 -3.84 9.13
C ALA A 91 -7.08 -5.29 9.54
N PHE A 92 -5.79 -5.59 9.62
CA PHE A 92 -5.29 -6.95 9.86
C PHE A 92 -4.53 -7.08 11.19
N ALA A 93 -4.65 -6.09 12.06
CA ALA A 93 -3.94 -6.07 13.35
C ALA A 93 -4.33 -7.27 14.24
N SER A 94 -5.57 -7.77 14.16
CA SER A 94 -6.04 -8.94 14.91
C SER A 94 -5.23 -10.20 14.61
N ASP A 95 -4.83 -10.41 13.36
CA ASP A 95 -4.03 -11.58 12.96
C ASP A 95 -2.61 -11.51 13.57
N ALA A 96 -2.04 -10.31 13.67
CA ALA A 96 -0.76 -10.11 14.34
C ALA A 96 -0.85 -10.40 15.85
N HIS A 97 -1.92 -9.97 16.51
CA HIS A 97 -2.15 -10.25 17.92
C HIS A 97 -2.37 -11.75 18.19
N GLU A 98 -3.08 -12.46 17.31
CA GLU A 98 -3.23 -13.91 17.38
C GLU A 98 -1.87 -14.62 17.27
N LEU A 99 -1.00 -14.12 16.37
CA LEU A 99 0.36 -14.62 16.23
C LEU A 99 1.19 -14.36 17.50
N ALA A 100 1.10 -13.20 18.12
CA ALA A 100 1.79 -12.89 19.37
C ALA A 100 1.37 -13.84 20.50
N ALA A 101 0.06 -14.10 20.62
CA ALA A 101 -0.46 -15.05 21.58
C ALA A 101 0.06 -16.47 21.34
N LEU A 102 0.17 -16.90 20.08
CA LEU A 102 0.76 -18.18 19.71
C LEU A 102 2.24 -18.27 20.13
N VAL A 103 3.03 -17.24 19.85
CA VAL A 103 4.46 -17.17 20.23
C VAL A 103 4.59 -17.32 21.75
N LYS A 104 3.81 -16.56 22.52
CA LYS A 104 3.88 -16.62 23.99
C LYS A 104 3.40 -17.96 24.56
N LYS A 105 2.44 -18.61 23.91
CA LYS A 105 2.01 -19.97 24.28
C LYS A 105 3.11 -21.00 24.07
N ILE A 106 3.89 -20.89 22.99
CA ILE A 106 5.00 -21.81 22.66
C ILE A 106 6.19 -21.53 23.59
N SER A 107 6.57 -20.28 23.72
CA SER A 107 7.73 -19.84 24.50
C SER A 107 7.43 -18.50 25.20
N PRO A 108 7.01 -18.54 26.47
CA PRO A 108 6.74 -17.32 27.25
C PRO A 108 7.94 -16.38 27.38
N LYS A 109 9.16 -16.91 27.24
CA LYS A 109 10.42 -16.14 27.35
C LYS A 109 10.79 -15.42 26.06
N THR A 110 10.28 -15.82 24.91
CA THR A 110 10.56 -15.17 23.62
C THR A 110 10.06 -13.73 23.66
N LEU A 111 10.94 -12.79 23.32
CA LEU A 111 10.58 -11.37 23.23
C LEU A 111 9.72 -11.13 21.99
N VAL A 112 8.54 -10.53 22.16
CA VAL A 112 7.62 -10.21 21.07
C VAL A 112 7.61 -8.70 20.85
N VAL A 113 8.03 -8.26 19.67
CA VAL A 113 8.16 -6.85 19.27
C VAL A 113 7.25 -6.57 18.08
N PHE A 114 6.36 -5.58 18.21
CA PHE A 114 5.53 -5.12 17.11
C PHE A 114 6.16 -3.90 16.44
N GLY A 115 6.04 -3.84 15.11
CA GLY A 115 6.42 -2.68 14.31
C GLY A 115 5.50 -2.52 13.10
N GLY A 116 5.79 -1.52 12.27
CA GLY A 116 5.01 -1.18 11.08
C GLY A 116 4.02 -0.05 11.31
N ALA A 117 3.25 0.30 10.26
CA ALA A 117 2.44 1.51 10.24
C ALA A 117 1.36 1.54 11.32
N HIS A 118 0.62 0.44 11.52
CA HIS A 118 -0.39 0.37 12.58
C HIS A 118 0.22 0.53 13.97
N ALA A 119 1.31 -0.20 14.25
CA ALA A 119 2.01 -0.11 15.52
C ALA A 119 2.53 1.30 15.80
N SER A 120 3.01 2.01 14.76
CA SER A 120 3.50 3.38 14.87
C SER A 120 2.41 4.40 15.24
N VAL A 121 1.20 4.24 14.68
CA VAL A 121 0.10 5.20 14.92
C VAL A 121 -0.80 4.84 16.10
N MET A 122 -0.76 3.60 16.58
CA MET A 122 -1.56 3.11 17.72
C MET A 122 -0.75 2.30 18.75
N PRO A 123 0.43 2.75 19.17
CA PRO A 123 1.34 1.93 19.97
C PRO A 123 0.79 1.55 21.33
N GLU A 124 0.09 2.46 22.00
CA GLU A 124 -0.53 2.19 23.30
C GLU A 124 -1.66 1.17 23.19
N ASN A 125 -2.40 1.18 22.06
CA ASN A 125 -3.47 0.22 21.83
C ASN A 125 -2.89 -1.19 21.64
N VAL A 126 -1.82 -1.29 20.87
CA VAL A 126 -1.09 -2.54 20.63
C VAL A 126 -0.57 -3.13 21.95
N LEU A 127 -0.01 -2.31 22.83
CA LEU A 127 0.50 -2.78 24.13
C LEU A 127 -0.57 -3.14 25.18
N LYS A 128 -1.87 -2.93 24.92
CA LYS A 128 -2.92 -3.49 25.77
C LYS A 128 -2.93 -5.01 25.73
N ASP A 129 -2.45 -5.60 24.66
CA ASP A 129 -2.22 -7.05 24.57
C ASP A 129 -0.97 -7.45 25.37
N LYS A 130 -1.17 -8.28 26.41
CA LYS A 130 -0.10 -8.77 27.27
C LYS A 130 0.91 -9.68 26.56
N ASN A 131 0.56 -10.19 25.38
CA ASN A 131 1.45 -11.00 24.55
C ASN A 131 2.47 -10.17 23.75
N VAL A 132 2.32 -8.85 23.75
CA VAL A 132 3.26 -7.92 23.11
C VAL A 132 4.13 -7.28 24.19
N ASP A 133 5.44 -7.40 24.08
CA ASP A 133 6.39 -6.87 25.06
C ASP A 133 6.78 -5.42 24.75
N LEU A 134 7.07 -5.11 23.46
CA LEU A 134 7.50 -3.78 23.00
C LEU A 134 6.84 -3.43 21.67
N VAL A 135 6.74 -2.13 21.43
CA VAL A 135 6.33 -1.56 20.14
C VAL A 135 7.43 -0.64 19.62
N VAL A 136 7.74 -0.75 18.33
CA VAL A 136 8.64 0.14 17.59
C VAL A 136 7.80 1.15 16.81
N ILE A 137 8.10 2.43 16.98
CA ILE A 137 7.48 3.56 16.27
C ILE A 137 8.40 4.01 15.13
N GLY A 138 7.86 4.20 13.94
CA GLY A 138 8.60 4.70 12.77
C GLY A 138 9.56 3.68 12.18
N GLU A 139 10.80 4.09 11.94
CA GLU A 139 11.84 3.25 11.33
C GLU A 139 12.37 2.21 12.30
N GLY A 140 12.39 0.97 11.84
CA GLY A 140 12.74 -0.19 12.67
C GLY A 140 14.22 -0.47 12.78
N GLU A 141 15.04 -0.08 11.81
CA GLU A 141 16.42 -0.56 11.64
C GLU A 141 17.26 -0.32 12.90
N GLU A 142 17.46 0.92 13.28
CA GLU A 142 18.27 1.26 14.46
C GLU A 142 17.55 1.00 15.78
N THR A 143 16.22 1.16 15.81
CA THR A 143 15.42 0.94 17.02
C THR A 143 15.42 -0.53 17.40
N PHE A 144 15.24 -1.43 16.43
CA PHE A 144 15.26 -2.88 16.66
C PHE A 144 16.66 -3.36 17.07
N LEU A 145 17.73 -2.80 16.46
CA LEU A 145 19.10 -3.06 16.90
C LEU A 145 19.32 -2.63 18.36
N GLY A 146 18.75 -1.49 18.76
CA GLY A 146 18.79 -1.03 20.17
C GLY A 146 18.08 -2.00 21.12
N ILE A 147 16.96 -2.58 20.70
CA ILE A 147 16.24 -3.62 21.45
C ILE A 147 17.10 -4.88 21.60
N ILE A 148 17.72 -5.33 20.51
CA ILE A 148 18.59 -6.50 20.50
C ILE A 148 19.73 -6.35 21.49
N ARG A 149 20.47 -5.24 21.43
CA ARG A 149 21.59 -4.94 22.35
C ARG A 149 21.13 -4.93 23.81
N ARG A 150 19.97 -4.34 24.08
CA ARG A 150 19.40 -4.30 25.41
C ARG A 150 19.00 -5.69 25.92
N PHE A 151 18.51 -6.55 25.03
CA PHE A 151 18.20 -7.95 25.32
C PHE A 151 19.47 -8.75 25.68
N GLU A 152 20.56 -8.60 24.92
CA GLU A 152 21.85 -9.24 25.17
C GLU A 152 22.45 -8.81 26.51
N GLU A 153 22.36 -7.52 26.82
CA GLU A 153 22.83 -6.93 28.07
C GLU A 153 21.94 -7.25 29.28
N LYS A 154 20.79 -7.90 29.07
CA LYS A 154 19.78 -8.20 30.11
C LYS A 154 19.35 -6.97 30.91
N LYS A 155 19.31 -5.79 30.26
CA LYS A 155 18.95 -4.52 30.87
C LYS A 155 17.45 -4.23 30.72
N LYS A 156 16.91 -3.31 31.55
CA LYS A 156 15.53 -2.83 31.46
C LYS A 156 15.25 -2.14 30.11
N TRP A 157 14.00 -2.15 29.67
CA TRP A 157 13.55 -1.60 28.36
C TRP A 157 13.39 -0.08 28.31
N ASN A 158 13.73 0.63 29.40
CA ASN A 158 13.60 2.07 29.47
C ASN A 158 14.63 2.75 28.56
N ASN A 159 14.27 3.94 28.06
CA ASN A 159 15.18 4.82 27.30
C ASN A 159 15.72 4.23 25.98
N ILE A 160 14.97 3.34 25.33
CA ILE A 160 15.26 2.93 23.97
C ILE A 160 14.47 3.86 23.05
N LEU A 161 15.15 4.75 22.33
CA LEU A 161 14.52 5.69 21.41
C LEU A 161 13.62 4.98 20.40
N GLY A 162 12.44 5.55 20.13
CA GLY A 162 11.48 5.04 19.17
C GLY A 162 10.71 3.81 19.65
N THR A 163 10.67 3.55 20.97
CA THR A 163 9.89 2.42 21.52
C THR A 163 8.79 2.85 22.46
N VAL A 164 7.76 2.01 22.55
CA VAL A 164 6.77 2.05 23.62
C VAL A 164 6.81 0.73 24.37
N VAL A 165 6.85 0.82 25.70
CA VAL A 165 7.11 -0.33 26.57
C VAL A 165 6.13 -0.35 27.73
N ARG A 166 5.98 -1.53 28.34
CA ARG A 166 5.24 -1.69 29.58
C ARG A 166 6.20 -1.52 30.77
N GLY A 167 5.97 -0.47 31.50
CA GLY A 167 6.71 -0.17 32.73
C GLY A 167 6.16 -0.90 33.96
N GLU A 168 6.66 -0.50 35.13
CA GLU A 168 6.21 -1.03 36.42
C GLU A 168 4.69 -0.80 36.62
N LYS A 169 4.04 -1.75 37.28
CA LYS A 169 2.57 -1.76 37.51
C LYS A 169 1.73 -1.65 36.25
N GLY A 170 2.29 -2.04 35.07
CA GLY A 170 1.57 -2.03 33.80
C GLY A 170 1.38 -0.67 33.14
N LYS A 171 2.01 0.39 33.66
CA LYS A 171 1.98 1.73 33.04
C LYS A 171 2.66 1.69 31.67
N ILE A 172 2.01 2.22 30.63
CA ILE A 172 2.61 2.36 29.31
C ILE A 172 3.55 3.56 29.33
N ILE A 173 4.78 3.35 28.89
CA ILE A 173 5.83 4.36 28.77
C ILE A 173 6.14 4.53 27.29
N VAL A 174 5.92 5.73 26.77
CA VAL A 174 6.36 6.15 25.45
C VAL A 174 7.75 6.76 25.60
N ASN A 175 8.77 6.09 25.09
CA ASN A 175 10.11 6.63 25.08
C ASN A 175 10.23 7.73 24.03
N GLU A 176 11.30 8.54 24.12
CA GLU A 176 11.59 9.57 23.13
C GLU A 176 11.65 8.98 21.71
N LEU A 177 11.11 9.72 20.74
CA LEU A 177 11.13 9.27 19.34
C LEU A 177 12.56 9.29 18.81
N ARG A 178 12.89 8.29 18.02
CA ARG A 178 14.16 8.27 17.29
C ARG A 178 14.06 9.20 16.07
N SER A 179 15.13 9.95 15.81
CA SER A 179 15.28 10.68 14.55
C SER A 179 15.28 9.70 13.38
N PHE A 180 14.66 10.10 12.29
CA PHE A 180 14.67 9.29 11.06
C PHE A 180 16.07 9.21 10.46
N ILE A 181 16.38 8.10 9.78
CA ILE A 181 17.62 7.91 9.06
C ILE A 181 17.69 8.92 7.91
N GLU A 182 18.63 9.84 7.97
CA GLU A 182 18.76 10.93 7.00
C GLU A 182 19.35 10.44 5.67
N ASP A 183 20.43 9.70 5.74
CA ASP A 183 21.09 9.09 4.57
C ASP A 183 20.59 7.66 4.38
N LEU A 184 19.63 7.49 3.47
CA LEU A 184 19.07 6.19 3.15
C LEU A 184 20.05 5.31 2.34
N ASP A 185 21.04 5.90 1.67
CA ASP A 185 22.06 5.13 0.92
C ASP A 185 22.99 4.35 1.85
N SER A 186 23.09 4.74 3.12
CA SER A 186 23.80 4.00 4.15
C SER A 186 23.17 2.63 4.49
N LEU A 187 21.91 2.41 4.12
CA LEU A 187 21.22 1.14 4.34
C LEU A 187 21.60 0.11 3.27
N PRO A 188 21.74 -1.17 3.63
CA PRO A 188 21.96 -2.23 2.66
C PRO A 188 20.78 -2.41 1.71
N LEU A 189 20.99 -3.14 0.59
CA LEU A 189 19.87 -3.60 -0.26
C LEU A 189 18.93 -4.48 0.55
N PRO A 190 17.59 -4.40 0.31
CA PRO A 190 16.64 -5.25 1.01
C PRO A 190 17.01 -6.74 0.91
N ALA A 191 16.99 -7.46 2.02
CA ALA A 191 17.32 -8.89 2.10
C ALA A 191 16.22 -9.76 1.45
N ARG A 192 16.04 -9.61 0.15
CA ARG A 192 15.03 -10.38 -0.60
C ARG A 192 15.33 -11.88 -0.62
N HIS A 193 16.59 -12.27 -0.37
CA HIS A 193 17.00 -13.67 -0.21
C HIS A 193 16.41 -14.34 1.04
N LEU A 194 15.97 -13.56 2.03
CA LEU A 194 15.24 -14.06 3.21
C LEU A 194 13.73 -14.23 2.94
N LEU A 195 13.25 -13.81 1.77
CA LEU A 195 11.84 -13.88 1.38
C LEU A 195 11.60 -15.02 0.38
N PRO A 196 10.40 -15.57 0.30
CA PRO A 196 10.04 -16.59 -0.69
C PRO A 196 9.84 -15.96 -2.08
N MET A 197 10.91 -15.39 -2.66
CA MET A 197 10.84 -14.60 -3.90
C MET A 197 10.20 -15.37 -5.06
N ASP A 198 10.42 -16.68 -5.16
CA ASP A 198 9.81 -17.51 -6.20
C ASP A 198 8.28 -17.46 -6.18
N LEU A 199 7.66 -17.38 -4.99
CA LEU A 199 6.21 -17.31 -4.86
C LEU A 199 5.66 -15.98 -5.40
N TYR A 200 6.33 -14.85 -5.13
CA TYR A 200 5.92 -13.54 -5.65
C TYR A 200 6.08 -13.48 -7.17
N LEU A 201 7.21 -13.95 -7.68
CA LEU A 201 7.58 -13.80 -9.08
C LEU A 201 6.79 -14.73 -10.02
N ARG A 202 6.43 -15.94 -9.54
CA ARG A 202 5.60 -16.90 -10.29
C ARG A 202 4.10 -16.62 -10.19
N SER A 203 3.68 -15.80 -9.24
CA SER A 203 2.26 -15.54 -9.02
C SER A 203 1.62 -14.89 -10.25
N SER A 204 0.43 -15.40 -10.61
CA SER A 204 -0.46 -14.75 -11.57
C SER A 204 -1.31 -13.66 -10.93
N GLU A 205 -1.29 -13.57 -9.60
CA GLU A 205 -2.02 -12.56 -8.85
C GLU A 205 -1.48 -11.16 -9.13
N ASN A 206 -2.34 -10.18 -9.01
CA ASN A 206 -1.94 -8.80 -9.19
C ASN A 206 -1.04 -8.34 -8.06
N LEU A 207 0.08 -7.74 -8.38
CA LEU A 207 0.96 -7.11 -7.42
C LEU A 207 0.21 -5.93 -6.78
N GLU A 208 -0.05 -6.03 -5.47
CA GLU A 208 -0.78 -5.01 -4.70
C GLU A 208 -2.11 -4.57 -5.32
N GLY A 209 -2.82 -5.49 -5.98
CA GLY A 209 -4.09 -5.19 -6.66
C GLY A 209 -3.96 -4.41 -7.97
N SER A 210 -2.74 -4.17 -8.44
CA SER A 210 -2.47 -3.48 -9.71
C SER A 210 -2.18 -4.47 -10.83
N TYR A 211 -2.77 -4.23 -12.00
CA TYR A 211 -2.44 -5.02 -13.19
C TYR A 211 -0.98 -4.81 -13.59
N THR A 212 -0.31 -5.90 -13.93
CA THR A 212 1.06 -5.90 -14.43
C THR A 212 1.06 -6.07 -15.96
N MET A 213 1.96 -5.38 -16.63
CA MET A 213 2.15 -5.48 -18.08
C MET A 213 3.14 -6.61 -18.41
N ARG A 214 4.22 -6.72 -17.65
CA ARG A 214 5.25 -7.74 -17.81
C ARG A 214 5.43 -8.58 -16.55
N ARG A 215 5.91 -9.80 -16.71
CA ARG A 215 6.27 -10.70 -15.62
C ARG A 215 7.61 -11.34 -15.86
N PRO A 216 8.40 -11.64 -14.84
CA PRO A 216 8.15 -11.43 -13.40
C PRO A 216 8.09 -9.96 -12.99
N ALA A 217 7.23 -9.63 -12.02
CA ALA A 217 7.06 -8.28 -11.49
C ALA A 217 7.32 -8.25 -9.98
N THR A 218 7.84 -7.12 -9.47
CA THR A 218 8.05 -6.89 -8.04
C THR A 218 7.88 -5.42 -7.70
N SER A 219 7.94 -5.10 -6.41
CA SER A 219 7.89 -3.72 -5.91
C SER A 219 9.19 -3.30 -5.27
N MET A 220 9.40 -1.98 -5.18
CA MET A 220 10.48 -1.36 -4.43
C MET A 220 10.08 0.03 -3.93
N PHE A 221 10.78 0.49 -2.89
CA PHE A 221 10.76 1.89 -2.46
C PHE A 221 12.01 2.60 -2.99
N THR A 222 11.85 3.86 -3.38
CA THR A 222 12.95 4.73 -3.78
C THR A 222 13.07 5.97 -2.90
N SER A 223 12.13 6.17 -1.99
CA SER A 223 12.11 7.26 -1.01
C SER A 223 11.20 6.91 0.18
N ARG A 224 11.33 7.65 1.27
CA ARG A 224 10.47 7.59 2.46
C ARG A 224 9.93 8.98 2.78
N GLY A 225 8.63 9.05 3.12
CA GLY A 225 7.94 10.28 3.51
C GLY A 225 7.39 11.09 2.34
N CYS A 226 6.59 12.09 2.67
CA CYS A 226 5.96 12.99 1.72
C CYS A 226 5.83 14.39 2.33
N PRO A 227 6.21 15.47 1.60
CA PRO A 227 6.18 16.82 2.16
C PRO A 227 4.76 17.41 2.27
N ASN A 228 3.76 16.74 1.68
CA ASN A 228 2.39 17.21 1.68
C ASN A 228 1.73 17.08 3.06
N ASN A 229 0.76 17.97 3.33
CA ASN A 229 0.03 18.03 4.60
C ASN A 229 -1.44 17.62 4.47
N CYS A 230 -1.75 16.64 3.63
CA CYS A 230 -3.11 16.18 3.42
C CYS A 230 -3.72 15.60 4.70
N ILE A 231 -4.90 16.12 5.12
CA ILE A 231 -5.51 15.78 6.42
C ILE A 231 -5.93 14.31 6.56
N TYR A 232 -6.13 13.61 5.45
CA TYR A 232 -6.56 12.20 5.40
C TYR A 232 -5.40 11.20 5.35
N CYS A 233 -4.17 11.68 5.15
CA CYS A 233 -3.02 10.83 4.87
C CYS A 233 -2.33 10.37 6.16
N ALA A 234 -2.08 9.06 6.30
CA ALA A 234 -1.39 8.48 7.44
C ALA A 234 0.15 8.57 7.36
N VAL A 235 0.71 8.89 6.19
CA VAL A 235 2.16 8.95 5.93
C VAL A 235 2.93 9.81 6.93
N PRO A 236 2.46 11.03 7.30
CA PRO A 236 3.15 11.85 8.30
C PRO A 236 3.31 11.20 9.67
N GLY A 237 2.36 10.34 10.06
CA GLY A 237 2.43 9.60 11.34
C GLY A 237 3.40 8.41 11.32
N ILE A 238 3.91 8.02 10.14
CA ILE A 238 4.79 6.86 9.95
C ILE A 238 6.22 7.31 9.60
N TRP A 239 6.35 8.15 8.56
CA TRP A 239 7.63 8.58 7.98
C TRP A 239 7.96 10.05 8.22
N GLY A 240 7.08 10.80 8.91
CA GLY A 240 7.19 12.25 8.99
C GLY A 240 6.86 12.94 7.66
N ARG A 241 7.10 14.26 7.62
CA ARG A 241 6.87 15.10 6.43
C ARG A 241 8.15 15.37 5.63
N LYS A 242 9.31 15.04 6.16
CA LYS A 242 10.57 15.17 5.43
C LYS A 242 10.66 14.06 4.40
N TRP A 243 10.70 14.42 3.14
CA TRP A 243 10.97 13.47 2.07
C TRP A 243 12.45 13.14 2.05
N ARG A 244 12.79 11.86 2.11
CA ARG A 244 14.17 11.36 2.15
C ARG A 244 14.32 10.30 1.05
N PRO A 245 15.04 10.60 -0.02
CA PRO A 245 15.26 9.68 -1.13
C PRO A 245 16.52 8.83 -0.92
N TRP A 246 16.53 7.66 -1.53
CA TRP A 246 17.78 7.04 -1.99
C TRP A 246 18.31 7.82 -3.20
N SER A 247 19.62 7.85 -3.42
CA SER A 247 20.21 8.44 -4.63
C SER A 247 19.73 7.71 -5.89
N ALA A 248 19.77 8.39 -7.02
CA ALA A 248 19.43 7.77 -8.31
C ALA A 248 20.33 6.55 -8.60
N GLU A 249 21.63 6.64 -8.26
CA GLU A 249 22.58 5.55 -8.43
C GLU A 249 22.20 4.32 -7.60
N ARG A 250 21.83 4.53 -6.34
CA ARG A 250 21.41 3.45 -5.44
C ARG A 250 20.12 2.76 -5.92
N VAL A 251 19.18 3.55 -6.46
CA VAL A 251 17.94 3.01 -7.08
C VAL A 251 18.28 2.15 -8.30
N LEU A 252 19.16 2.64 -9.17
CA LEU A 252 19.60 1.90 -10.37
C LEU A 252 20.33 0.60 -10.01
N LEU A 253 21.16 0.59 -8.97
CA LEU A 253 21.84 -0.61 -8.47
C LEU A 253 20.83 -1.66 -7.96
N GLU A 254 19.77 -1.25 -7.24
CA GLU A 254 18.72 -2.18 -6.81
C GLU A 254 17.96 -2.74 -8.00
N ILE A 255 17.60 -1.90 -8.99
CA ILE A 255 16.94 -2.33 -10.22
C ILE A 255 17.79 -3.36 -10.97
N GLU A 256 19.08 -3.09 -11.14
CA GLU A 256 20.00 -4.04 -11.78
C GLU A 256 20.10 -5.36 -11.01
N HIS A 257 20.17 -5.30 -9.68
CA HIS A 257 20.15 -6.49 -8.84
C HIS A 257 18.87 -7.32 -9.06
N LEU A 258 17.69 -6.66 -9.09
CA LEU A 258 16.40 -7.32 -9.33
C LEU A 258 16.35 -7.97 -10.71
N VAL A 259 16.83 -7.30 -11.73
CA VAL A 259 16.88 -7.83 -13.11
C VAL A 259 17.85 -9.01 -13.20
N LYS A 260 19.09 -8.85 -12.71
CA LYS A 260 20.15 -9.87 -12.85
C LYS A 260 19.87 -11.09 -11.97
N ARG A 261 19.44 -10.90 -10.73
CA ARG A 261 19.28 -12.00 -9.77
C ARG A 261 17.94 -12.72 -9.87
N TYR A 262 16.86 -11.98 -10.17
CA TYR A 262 15.49 -12.47 -10.10
C TYR A 262 14.76 -12.44 -11.45
N GLY A 263 15.41 -11.97 -12.52
CA GLY A 263 14.81 -11.90 -13.85
C GLY A 263 13.62 -10.94 -13.94
N VAL A 264 13.55 -9.95 -13.05
CA VAL A 264 12.43 -9.01 -12.97
C VAL A 264 12.32 -8.19 -14.27
N LYS A 265 11.11 -8.08 -14.80
CA LYS A 265 10.79 -7.33 -16.02
C LYS A 265 9.88 -6.14 -15.77
N GLU A 266 9.26 -6.07 -14.59
CA GLU A 266 8.42 -4.94 -14.18
C GLU A 266 8.60 -4.59 -12.71
N ILE A 267 8.66 -3.28 -12.42
CA ILE A 267 8.83 -2.77 -11.06
C ILE A 267 7.73 -1.76 -10.75
N HIS A 268 7.10 -1.91 -9.58
CA HIS A 268 6.17 -0.94 -9.01
C HIS A 268 6.91 -0.11 -7.95
N PHE A 269 7.07 1.18 -8.18
CA PHE A 269 7.59 2.11 -7.18
C PHE A 269 6.48 2.44 -6.18
N LEU A 270 6.64 1.96 -4.94
CA LEU A 270 5.64 2.08 -3.88
C LEU A 270 5.82 3.33 -3.01
N ASP A 271 6.64 4.24 -3.47
CA ASP A 271 6.87 5.51 -2.78
C ASP A 271 5.56 6.25 -2.48
N ASP A 272 5.53 6.96 -1.36
CA ASP A 272 4.46 7.90 -1.07
C ASP A 272 4.45 9.06 -2.09
N ASN A 273 5.64 9.40 -2.62
CA ASN A 273 5.82 10.36 -3.70
C ASN A 273 7.22 10.23 -4.33
N VAL A 274 7.32 9.60 -5.49
CA VAL A 274 8.59 9.34 -6.17
C VAL A 274 9.20 10.58 -6.82
N SER A 275 8.38 11.57 -7.16
CA SER A 275 8.76 12.71 -8.01
C SER A 275 8.91 14.03 -7.26
N VAL A 276 9.10 14.04 -5.94
CA VAL A 276 9.32 15.28 -5.17
C VAL A 276 10.53 16.06 -5.71
N SER A 277 11.66 15.38 -5.99
CA SER A 277 12.75 15.94 -6.80
C SER A 277 12.62 15.48 -8.23
N ARG A 278 12.40 16.45 -9.10
CA ARG A 278 12.36 16.26 -10.55
C ARG A 278 13.72 15.83 -11.09
N GLU A 279 14.78 16.46 -10.62
CA GLU A 279 16.16 16.21 -11.04
C GLU A 279 16.52 14.75 -10.81
N ARG A 280 16.25 14.24 -9.59
CA ARG A 280 16.48 12.84 -9.24
C ARG A 280 15.65 11.88 -10.12
N LEU A 281 14.38 12.21 -10.39
CA LEU A 281 13.56 11.37 -11.27
C LEU A 281 14.13 11.35 -12.69
N GLU A 282 14.63 12.50 -13.19
CA GLU A 282 15.32 12.58 -14.48
C GLU A 282 16.59 11.73 -14.49
N GLU A 283 17.40 11.76 -13.42
CA GLU A 283 18.62 10.94 -13.28
C GLU A 283 18.30 9.44 -13.31
N ILE A 284 17.23 8.98 -12.60
CA ILE A 284 16.78 7.58 -12.65
C ILE A 284 16.39 7.21 -14.08
N CYS A 285 15.59 8.03 -14.75
CA CYS A 285 15.16 7.77 -16.13
C CYS A 285 16.35 7.71 -17.10
N ASP A 286 17.27 8.68 -16.99
CA ASP A 286 18.48 8.75 -17.83
C ASP A 286 19.39 7.53 -17.57
N GLY A 287 19.53 7.11 -16.30
CA GLY A 287 20.28 5.92 -15.93
C GLY A 287 19.70 4.64 -16.54
N LEU A 288 18.37 4.46 -16.48
CA LEU A 288 17.69 3.31 -17.10
C LEU A 288 17.92 3.29 -18.62
N ILE A 289 17.82 4.45 -19.28
CA ILE A 289 18.03 4.58 -20.73
C ILE A 289 19.50 4.31 -21.08
N LYS A 290 20.45 4.95 -20.38
CA LYS A 290 21.90 4.84 -20.66
C LYS A 290 22.42 3.40 -20.44
N ARG A 291 21.95 2.75 -19.36
CA ARG A 291 22.32 1.36 -19.04
C ARG A 291 21.56 0.32 -19.86
N LYS A 292 20.61 0.76 -20.71
CA LYS A 292 19.75 -0.10 -21.53
C LYS A 292 19.01 -1.18 -20.70
N ILE A 293 18.55 -0.81 -19.51
CA ILE A 293 17.80 -1.71 -18.64
C ILE A 293 16.38 -1.85 -19.17
N ASP A 294 16.04 -3.01 -19.71
CA ASP A 294 14.71 -3.27 -20.29
C ASP A 294 13.71 -3.72 -19.22
N ILE A 295 13.13 -2.75 -18.52
CA ILE A 295 12.04 -2.95 -17.57
C ILE A 295 10.83 -2.11 -17.94
N LYS A 296 9.65 -2.55 -17.51
CA LYS A 296 8.48 -1.68 -17.36
C LYS A 296 8.38 -1.21 -15.91
N TRP A 297 7.88 0.00 -15.69
CA TRP A 297 7.67 0.49 -14.34
C TRP A 297 6.46 1.40 -14.21
N THR A 298 5.92 1.51 -13.01
CA THR A 298 4.74 2.31 -12.66
C THR A 298 4.83 2.84 -11.24
N CYS A 299 4.07 3.89 -10.94
CA CYS A 299 3.90 4.46 -9.60
C CYS A 299 2.43 4.30 -9.17
N PRO A 300 2.05 3.17 -8.57
CA PRO A 300 0.66 2.90 -8.22
C PRO A 300 0.12 3.80 -7.10
N ASN A 301 0.96 4.27 -6.19
CA ASN A 301 0.57 5.13 -5.06
C ASN A 301 0.42 6.60 -5.42
N GLY A 302 0.85 6.99 -6.62
CA GLY A 302 0.71 8.34 -7.13
C GLY A 302 2.04 9.05 -7.42
N ILE A 303 1.90 10.20 -8.07
CA ILE A 303 3.01 11.05 -8.48
C ILE A 303 2.65 12.52 -8.25
N ALA A 304 3.65 13.34 -7.92
CA ALA A 304 3.46 14.78 -7.72
C ALA A 304 3.21 15.48 -9.07
N ILE A 305 1.98 15.88 -9.33
CA ILE A 305 1.59 16.51 -10.61
C ILE A 305 2.35 17.81 -10.86
N TRP A 306 2.66 18.58 -9.81
CA TRP A 306 3.33 19.87 -9.93
C TRP A 306 4.78 19.78 -10.42
N THR A 307 5.39 18.61 -10.38
CA THR A 307 6.76 18.37 -10.90
C THR A 307 6.77 17.96 -12.37
N LEU A 308 5.59 17.71 -12.96
CA LEU A 308 5.45 17.12 -14.28
C LEU A 308 5.21 18.18 -15.37
N ASP A 309 5.83 17.93 -16.53
CA ASP A 309 5.54 18.56 -17.81
C ASP A 309 5.70 17.53 -18.95
N LYS A 310 5.51 17.96 -20.18
CA LYS A 310 5.63 17.08 -21.35
C LYS A 310 7.04 16.48 -21.48
N LYS A 311 8.09 17.23 -21.13
CA LYS A 311 9.50 16.81 -21.29
C LYS A 311 9.80 15.62 -20.37
N ILE A 312 9.49 15.75 -19.06
CA ILE A 312 9.73 14.66 -18.11
C ILE A 312 8.84 13.45 -18.41
N LEU A 313 7.58 13.63 -18.79
CA LEU A 313 6.68 12.54 -19.15
C LEU A 313 7.19 11.74 -20.36
N LEU A 314 7.75 12.39 -21.38
CA LEU A 314 8.39 11.72 -22.52
C LEU A 314 9.64 10.93 -22.06
N LYS A 315 10.46 11.51 -21.18
CA LYS A 315 11.65 10.85 -20.62
C LYS A 315 11.24 9.60 -19.80
N MET A 316 10.25 9.73 -18.91
CA MET A 316 9.69 8.61 -18.16
C MET A 316 9.21 7.49 -19.08
N LYS A 317 8.46 7.83 -20.13
CA LYS A 317 8.00 6.84 -21.09
C LYS A 317 9.15 6.13 -21.80
N LYS A 318 10.20 6.87 -22.20
CA LYS A 318 11.40 6.30 -22.83
C LYS A 318 12.16 5.38 -21.90
N SER A 319 12.14 5.62 -20.59
CA SER A 319 12.78 4.78 -19.57
C SER A 319 11.97 3.55 -19.16
N GLY A 320 10.79 3.31 -19.78
CA GLY A 320 9.96 2.13 -19.51
C GLY A 320 8.70 2.40 -18.68
N CYS A 321 8.45 3.63 -18.23
CA CYS A 321 7.17 3.98 -17.59
C CYS A 321 6.02 3.74 -18.56
N TYR A 322 5.01 3.01 -18.10
CA TYR A 322 3.85 2.72 -18.93
C TYR A 322 2.53 3.23 -18.34
N ARG A 323 2.46 3.42 -17.02
CA ARG A 323 1.26 3.87 -16.30
C ARG A 323 1.61 4.80 -15.16
N LEU A 324 0.79 5.84 -14.99
CA LEU A 324 0.87 6.78 -13.89
C LEU A 324 -0.44 6.87 -13.13
N THR A 325 -0.35 6.95 -11.81
CA THR A 325 -1.48 7.22 -10.92
C THR A 325 -1.43 8.66 -10.43
N PHE A 326 -2.55 9.36 -10.53
CA PHE A 326 -2.71 10.75 -10.10
C PHE A 326 -3.71 10.81 -8.95
N GLY A 327 -3.22 11.09 -7.75
CA GLY A 327 -4.08 11.36 -6.60
C GLY A 327 -4.67 12.78 -6.72
N ILE A 328 -5.85 12.92 -7.29
CA ILE A 328 -6.56 14.21 -7.38
C ILE A 328 -7.34 14.49 -6.12
N GLU A 329 -7.98 13.46 -5.60
CA GLU A 329 -8.78 13.36 -4.39
C GLU A 329 -10.12 14.11 -4.46
N SER A 330 -10.17 15.35 -4.95
CA SER A 330 -11.41 16.08 -5.18
C SER A 330 -11.32 17.00 -6.40
N GLY A 331 -12.39 17.10 -7.16
CA GLY A 331 -12.59 18.08 -8.22
C GLY A 331 -13.28 19.37 -7.75
N CYS A 332 -13.57 19.49 -6.44
CA CYS A 332 -14.16 20.67 -5.83
C CYS A 332 -13.06 21.53 -5.18
N PRO A 333 -12.91 22.84 -5.54
CA PRO A 333 -11.90 23.71 -4.95
C PRO A 333 -12.01 23.86 -3.43
N ASP A 334 -13.21 23.91 -2.88
CA ASP A 334 -13.42 24.05 -1.44
C ASP A 334 -12.98 22.77 -0.71
N THR A 335 -13.30 21.60 -1.25
CA THR A 335 -12.82 20.32 -0.72
C THR A 335 -11.30 20.22 -0.83
N GLN A 336 -10.69 20.65 -1.95
CA GLN A 336 -9.22 20.71 -2.12
C GLN A 336 -8.55 21.53 -1.01
N LYS A 337 -9.11 22.69 -0.69
CA LYS A 337 -8.63 23.56 0.39
C LYS A 337 -8.81 22.89 1.75
N PHE A 338 -9.98 22.31 2.03
CA PHE A 338 -10.27 21.61 3.28
C PHE A 338 -9.29 20.46 3.52
N ILE A 339 -9.03 19.63 2.51
CA ILE A 339 -8.12 18.48 2.62
C ILE A 339 -6.63 18.88 2.59
N ARG A 340 -6.32 20.16 2.44
CA ARG A 340 -4.95 20.72 2.36
C ARG A 340 -4.12 20.13 1.22
N LYS A 341 -4.75 19.69 0.14
CA LYS A 341 -4.02 19.21 -1.05
C LYS A 341 -3.63 20.36 -1.98
N ASN A 342 -4.50 21.38 -2.09
CA ASN A 342 -4.27 22.62 -2.83
C ASN A 342 -3.75 22.41 -4.27
N LEU A 343 -4.29 21.38 -4.94
CA LEU A 343 -3.89 21.05 -6.29
C LEU A 343 -4.52 22.03 -7.29
N ASN A 344 -3.71 22.54 -8.24
CA ASN A 344 -4.25 23.25 -9.38
C ASN A 344 -4.95 22.26 -10.32
N LEU A 345 -6.29 22.26 -10.30
CA LEU A 345 -7.13 21.29 -11.00
C LEU A 345 -7.00 21.40 -12.52
N GLU A 346 -6.88 22.60 -13.08
CA GLU A 346 -6.73 22.80 -14.53
C GLU A 346 -5.38 22.29 -15.02
N LYS A 347 -4.29 22.62 -14.31
CA LYS A 347 -2.97 22.08 -14.61
C LYS A 347 -2.94 20.55 -14.48
N ALA A 348 -3.62 19.99 -13.48
CA ALA A 348 -3.71 18.54 -13.30
C ALA A 348 -4.40 17.88 -14.50
N LYS A 349 -5.49 18.47 -14.99
CA LYS A 349 -6.21 18.01 -16.18
C LYS A 349 -5.36 18.08 -17.45
N GLU A 350 -4.58 19.15 -17.60
CA GLU A 350 -3.62 19.31 -18.70
C GLU A 350 -2.55 18.21 -18.68
N ILE A 351 -1.91 17.97 -17.52
CA ILE A 351 -0.88 16.94 -17.35
C ILE A 351 -1.44 15.53 -17.63
N MET A 352 -2.62 15.21 -17.12
CA MET A 352 -3.28 13.93 -17.41
C MET A 352 -3.57 13.77 -18.91
N LYS A 353 -4.00 14.84 -19.58
CA LYS A 353 -4.19 14.85 -21.04
C LYS A 353 -2.87 14.60 -21.77
N ILE A 354 -1.80 15.32 -21.43
CA ILE A 354 -0.47 15.13 -22.04
C ILE A 354 0.00 13.69 -21.84
N ALA A 355 -0.07 13.17 -20.61
CA ALA A 355 0.36 11.79 -20.29
C ALA A 355 -0.38 10.76 -21.16
N ARG A 356 -1.71 10.90 -21.29
CA ARG A 356 -2.51 10.03 -22.14
C ARG A 356 -2.11 10.17 -23.64
N ASP A 357 -2.00 11.40 -24.14
CA ASP A 357 -1.78 11.69 -25.57
C ASP A 357 -0.40 11.18 -26.03
N ILE A 358 0.61 11.21 -25.16
CA ILE A 358 1.91 10.56 -25.43
C ILE A 358 1.86 9.04 -25.26
N GLY A 359 0.73 8.45 -24.84
CA GLY A 359 0.50 7.00 -24.75
C GLY A 359 0.95 6.37 -23.43
N LEU A 360 0.93 7.09 -22.32
CA LEU A 360 0.94 6.52 -20.97
C LEU A 360 -0.49 6.14 -20.58
N TRP A 361 -0.64 5.03 -19.88
CA TRP A 361 -1.89 4.72 -19.19
C TRP A 361 -2.03 5.63 -17.97
N THR A 362 -3.20 6.20 -17.78
CA THR A 362 -3.47 7.15 -16.70
C THR A 362 -4.56 6.63 -15.77
N PHE A 363 -4.30 6.66 -14.48
CA PHE A 363 -5.28 6.35 -13.44
C PHE A 363 -5.42 7.56 -12.52
N SER A 364 -6.64 8.02 -12.25
CA SER A 364 -6.88 9.10 -11.29
C SER A 364 -7.78 8.64 -10.15
N THR A 365 -7.43 9.01 -8.92
CA THR A 365 -8.19 8.66 -7.72
C THR A 365 -8.87 9.88 -7.12
N TYR A 366 -10.06 9.64 -6.61
CA TYR A 366 -10.91 10.62 -5.95
C TYR A 366 -11.47 10.04 -4.67
N ILE A 367 -11.44 10.81 -3.60
CA ILE A 367 -12.02 10.45 -2.30
C ILE A 367 -13.31 11.25 -2.15
N ILE A 368 -14.38 10.59 -1.70
CA ILE A 368 -15.66 11.21 -1.38
C ILE A 368 -16.07 10.84 0.04
N GLY A 369 -16.93 11.67 0.63
CA GLY A 369 -17.40 11.46 2.00
C GLY A 369 -16.51 12.11 3.04
N PHE A 370 -15.91 13.25 2.75
CA PHE A 370 -15.29 14.09 3.77
C PHE A 370 -16.35 14.66 4.73
N PRO A 371 -16.02 14.94 6.01
CA PRO A 371 -16.99 15.29 7.05
C PRO A 371 -18.02 16.35 6.69
N TYR A 372 -17.61 17.39 5.95
CA TYR A 372 -18.44 18.53 5.57
C TYR A 372 -18.77 18.59 4.08
N GLU A 373 -18.50 17.53 3.35
CA GLU A 373 -18.72 17.49 1.90
C GLU A 373 -20.21 17.39 1.59
N THR A 374 -20.73 18.33 0.81
CA THR A 374 -22.10 18.35 0.35
C THR A 374 -22.28 17.50 -0.92
N LYS A 375 -23.52 17.28 -1.34
CA LYS A 375 -23.81 16.60 -2.60
C LYS A 375 -23.25 17.37 -3.80
N GLU A 376 -23.35 18.70 -3.77
CA GLU A 376 -22.82 19.58 -4.80
C GLU A 376 -21.30 19.47 -4.93
N ASN A 377 -20.58 19.44 -3.80
CA ASN A 377 -19.12 19.24 -3.79
C ASN A 377 -18.73 17.89 -4.43
N MET A 378 -19.46 16.82 -4.09
CA MET A 378 -19.23 15.49 -4.68
C MET A 378 -19.58 15.49 -6.18
N GLU A 379 -20.68 16.13 -6.60
CA GLU A 379 -21.03 16.25 -8.02
C GLU A 379 -19.97 17.03 -8.82
N MET A 380 -19.39 18.10 -8.26
CA MET A 380 -18.24 18.78 -8.87
C MET A 380 -17.08 17.81 -9.08
N THR A 381 -16.80 16.97 -8.07
CA THR A 381 -15.74 15.94 -8.14
C THR A 381 -16.07 14.88 -9.21
N PHE A 382 -17.29 14.38 -9.29
CA PHE A 382 -17.71 13.43 -10.32
C PHE A 382 -17.59 13.99 -11.73
N ASN A 383 -18.06 15.23 -11.93
CA ASN A 383 -17.99 15.91 -13.22
C ASN A 383 -16.54 16.18 -13.63
N TYR A 384 -15.69 16.62 -12.70
CA TYR A 384 -14.26 16.79 -12.95
C TYR A 384 -13.62 15.45 -13.37
N ALA A 385 -13.89 14.36 -12.64
CA ALA A 385 -13.34 13.03 -12.90
C ALA A 385 -13.74 12.49 -14.27
N ILE A 386 -15.03 12.63 -14.65
CA ILE A 386 -15.55 12.23 -15.96
C ILE A 386 -14.83 12.99 -17.08
N ASN A 387 -14.57 14.29 -16.87
CA ASN A 387 -13.94 15.20 -17.84
C ASN A 387 -12.40 15.27 -17.71
N SER A 388 -11.78 14.49 -16.80
CA SER A 388 -10.34 14.56 -16.51
C SER A 388 -9.44 14.02 -17.63
N ASN A 389 -9.99 13.37 -18.63
CA ASN A 389 -9.26 12.66 -19.68
C ASN A 389 -8.40 11.47 -19.19
N SER A 390 -8.50 11.06 -17.93
CA SER A 390 -7.82 9.89 -17.40
C SER A 390 -8.43 8.60 -18.00
N ASP A 391 -7.62 7.60 -18.30
CA ASP A 391 -8.11 6.32 -18.84
C ASP A 391 -8.94 5.58 -17.79
N PHE A 392 -8.48 5.58 -16.55
CA PHE A 392 -9.14 4.94 -15.43
C PHE A 392 -9.40 5.95 -14.33
N VAL A 393 -10.50 5.77 -13.64
CA VAL A 393 -10.91 6.61 -12.51
C VAL A 393 -11.38 5.70 -11.38
N GLY A 394 -10.90 5.97 -10.17
CA GLY A 394 -11.37 5.34 -8.95
C GLY A 394 -12.02 6.34 -8.01
N PHE A 395 -13.29 6.11 -7.65
CA PHE A 395 -13.93 6.80 -6.54
C PHE A 395 -13.85 5.95 -5.29
N ILE A 396 -13.28 6.49 -4.21
CA ILE A 396 -13.00 5.80 -2.96
C ILE A 396 -13.76 6.52 -1.85
N LEU A 397 -14.42 5.77 -0.96
CA LEU A 397 -14.98 6.35 0.25
C LEU A 397 -13.86 6.71 1.22
N LEU A 398 -13.99 7.87 1.88
CA LEU A 398 -13.03 8.27 2.90
C LEU A 398 -12.89 7.18 3.97
N MET A 399 -11.65 6.82 4.24
CA MET A 399 -11.28 5.96 5.36
C MET A 399 -10.52 6.79 6.39
N PRO A 400 -11.09 7.02 7.58
CA PRO A 400 -10.44 7.80 8.63
C PRO A 400 -9.37 6.96 9.33
N PHE A 401 -8.16 6.93 8.76
CA PHE A 401 -7.04 6.20 9.35
C PHE A 401 -6.66 6.79 10.71
N PRO A 402 -6.35 5.93 11.70
CA PRO A 402 -5.90 6.39 13.01
C PRO A 402 -4.70 7.35 12.92
N GLY A 403 -4.70 8.37 13.76
CA GLY A 403 -3.62 9.36 13.82
C GLY A 403 -3.73 10.50 12.79
N THR A 404 -4.64 10.43 11.81
CA THR A 404 -4.84 11.49 10.80
C THR A 404 -5.67 12.65 11.35
N ASP A 405 -5.49 13.84 10.79
CA ASP A 405 -6.27 15.01 11.20
C ASP A 405 -7.76 14.84 10.89
N VAL A 406 -8.10 14.17 9.77
CA VAL A 406 -9.51 13.90 9.45
C VAL A 406 -10.18 12.99 10.46
N THR A 407 -9.46 12.01 11.02
CA THR A 407 -9.97 11.15 12.10
C THR A 407 -10.30 11.97 13.35
N LYS A 408 -9.39 12.88 13.76
CA LYS A 408 -9.63 13.78 14.89
C LYS A 408 -10.85 14.69 14.66
N ILE A 409 -11.01 15.20 13.44
CA ILE A 409 -12.19 16.00 13.07
C ILE A 409 -13.45 15.14 13.20
N MET A 410 -13.46 13.93 12.65
CA MET A 410 -14.62 13.04 12.70
C MET A 410 -14.98 12.60 14.14
N GLU A 411 -13.97 12.38 14.98
CA GLU A 411 -14.18 12.12 16.42
C GLU A 411 -14.81 13.32 17.13
N LYS A 412 -14.31 14.54 16.87
CA LYS A 412 -14.83 15.77 17.45
C LYS A 412 -16.29 16.04 17.03
N GLU A 413 -16.62 15.74 15.78
CA GLU A 413 -17.98 15.90 15.25
C GLU A 413 -18.93 14.73 15.63
N GLY A 414 -18.45 13.74 16.40
CA GLY A 414 -19.23 12.57 16.79
C GLY A 414 -19.55 11.59 15.68
N LEU A 415 -18.92 11.75 14.50
CA LEU A 415 -19.10 10.87 13.34
C LEU A 415 -18.36 9.53 13.50
N LEU A 416 -17.32 9.52 14.32
CA LEU A 416 -16.52 8.33 14.62
C LEU A 416 -16.45 8.14 16.14
N ARG A 417 -16.89 6.98 16.62
CA ARG A 417 -16.84 6.67 18.05
C ARG A 417 -15.48 6.13 18.44
N LYS A 418 -14.89 6.59 19.56
CA LYS A 418 -13.63 6.06 20.10
C LYS A 418 -13.65 4.53 20.33
N VAL A 419 -14.84 3.96 20.56
CA VAL A 419 -15.04 2.52 20.73
C VAL A 419 -14.73 1.74 19.45
N ASP A 420 -14.95 2.36 18.29
CA ASP A 420 -14.74 1.73 16.97
C ASP A 420 -13.24 1.59 16.65
N LEU A 421 -12.39 2.35 17.35
CA LEU A 421 -10.93 2.29 17.23
C LEU A 421 -10.27 1.27 18.21
N LYS A 422 -11.05 0.49 18.98
CA LYS A 422 -10.50 -0.58 19.83
C LYS A 422 -9.99 -1.74 18.97
N ALA A 423 -8.83 -2.30 19.34
CA ALA A 423 -8.11 -3.32 18.60
C ALA A 423 -8.97 -4.49 18.09
N THR A 424 -9.96 -4.94 18.86
CA THR A 424 -10.85 -6.06 18.50
C THR A 424 -11.91 -5.71 17.45
N LYS A 425 -12.24 -4.42 17.26
CA LYS A 425 -13.27 -3.96 16.31
C LYS A 425 -12.67 -3.19 15.12
N ILE A 426 -11.45 -2.68 15.28
CA ILE A 426 -10.80 -1.85 14.29
C ILE A 426 -10.60 -2.59 12.96
N GLY A 427 -10.23 -3.87 13.03
CA GLY A 427 -10.13 -4.73 11.85
C GLY A 427 -11.44 -4.81 11.07
N ALA A 428 -12.58 -5.00 11.75
CA ALA A 428 -13.89 -5.07 11.11
C ALA A 428 -14.33 -3.73 10.50
N LEU A 429 -13.92 -2.60 11.06
CA LEU A 429 -14.20 -1.27 10.51
C LEU A 429 -13.46 -1.04 9.20
N PHE A 430 -12.18 -1.46 9.15
CA PHE A 430 -11.30 -1.22 8.01
C PHE A 430 -11.27 -2.36 6.98
N SER A 431 -11.54 -3.61 7.40
CA SER A 431 -11.57 -4.79 6.53
C SER A 431 -12.92 -4.91 5.82
N GLY A 432 -13.22 -4.40 4.79
CA GLY A 432 -14.49 -4.52 4.07
C GLY A 432 -15.00 -3.19 3.57
N TYR A 433 -14.17 -2.15 3.63
CA TYR A 433 -14.49 -0.82 3.10
C TYR A 433 -15.88 -0.34 3.52
N LYS A 434 -16.25 -0.55 4.80
CA LYS A 434 -17.59 -0.17 5.27
C LYS A 434 -17.84 1.33 5.17
N GLY A 435 -16.74 2.12 5.20
CA GLY A 435 -16.83 3.58 5.22
C GLY A 435 -17.36 4.11 6.55
N VAL A 436 -17.39 5.42 6.68
CA VAL A 436 -18.00 6.13 7.81
C VAL A 436 -18.94 7.18 7.20
N GLY A 437 -20.09 7.41 7.83
CA GLY A 437 -21.00 8.46 7.42
C GLY A 437 -20.40 9.85 7.63
N THR A 438 -20.98 10.85 6.99
CA THR A 438 -20.61 12.26 7.15
C THR A 438 -21.71 12.99 7.93
N LYS A 439 -21.56 14.31 8.09
CA LYS A 439 -22.60 15.16 8.66
C LYS A 439 -23.93 15.09 7.89
N TYR A 440 -23.86 14.84 6.58
CA TYR A 440 -25.01 14.92 5.67
C TYR A 440 -25.46 13.58 5.10
N PHE A 441 -24.60 12.56 5.13
CA PHE A 441 -24.86 11.29 4.46
C PHE A 441 -24.52 10.09 5.34
N SER A 442 -25.42 9.12 5.32
CA SER A 442 -25.16 7.78 5.82
C SER A 442 -24.17 7.04 4.91
N VAL A 443 -23.60 5.96 5.41
CA VAL A 443 -22.70 5.10 4.61
C VAL A 443 -23.40 4.52 3.38
N SER A 444 -24.69 4.17 3.49
CA SER A 444 -25.47 3.63 2.38
C SER A 444 -25.68 4.66 1.27
N GLU A 445 -25.98 5.90 1.63
CA GLU A 445 -26.13 6.99 0.65
C GLU A 445 -24.81 7.29 -0.05
N LEU A 446 -23.68 7.32 0.68
CA LEU A 446 -22.35 7.49 0.08
C LEU A 446 -22.00 6.36 -0.90
N LYS A 447 -22.34 5.11 -0.56
CA LYS A 447 -22.16 3.97 -1.47
C LYS A 447 -23.03 4.07 -2.72
N ASN A 448 -24.27 4.55 -2.59
CA ASN A 448 -25.15 4.78 -3.72
C ASN A 448 -24.61 5.89 -4.65
N LEU A 449 -24.12 7.00 -4.07
CA LEU A 449 -23.48 8.08 -4.83
C LEU A 449 -22.22 7.57 -5.55
N GLN A 450 -21.36 6.83 -4.86
CA GLN A 450 -20.19 6.20 -5.44
C GLN A 450 -20.55 5.27 -6.61
N SER A 451 -21.53 4.39 -6.43
CA SER A 451 -22.00 3.47 -7.48
C SER A 451 -22.56 4.23 -8.67
N GLY A 452 -23.36 5.28 -8.42
CA GLY A 452 -23.90 6.17 -9.47
C GLY A 452 -22.80 6.85 -10.27
N ALA A 453 -21.76 7.37 -9.59
CA ALA A 453 -20.63 8.00 -10.24
C ALA A 453 -19.83 7.02 -11.12
N HIS A 454 -19.60 5.79 -10.64
CA HIS A 454 -18.95 4.75 -11.45
C HIS A 454 -19.78 4.35 -12.67
N LYS A 455 -21.12 4.27 -12.55
CA LYS A 455 -22.00 4.01 -13.70
C LYS A 455 -21.87 5.12 -14.74
N ARG A 456 -22.01 6.38 -14.32
CA ARG A 456 -21.88 7.56 -15.22
C ARG A 456 -20.53 7.53 -15.95
N LEU A 457 -19.43 7.24 -15.22
CA LEU A 457 -18.11 7.11 -15.79
C LEU A 457 -18.05 5.99 -16.83
N LEU A 458 -18.56 4.80 -16.49
CA LEU A 458 -18.55 3.62 -17.35
C LEU A 458 -19.26 3.90 -18.68
N PHE A 459 -20.46 4.49 -18.62
CA PHE A 459 -21.20 4.87 -19.82
C PHE A 459 -20.50 5.97 -20.62
N SER A 460 -19.92 6.97 -19.96
CA SER A 460 -19.18 8.05 -20.64
C SER A 460 -17.94 7.56 -21.39
N ARG A 461 -17.35 6.44 -20.95
CA ARG A 461 -16.13 5.84 -21.53
C ARG A 461 -16.42 4.75 -22.57
N PHE A 462 -17.64 4.23 -22.62
CA PHE A 462 -17.96 3.09 -23.49
C PHE A 462 -17.64 3.34 -24.96
N LEU A 463 -17.91 4.53 -25.46
CA LEU A 463 -17.63 4.91 -26.84
C LEU A 463 -16.19 5.45 -27.08
N TRP A 464 -15.37 5.56 -26.04
CA TRP A 464 -14.01 6.12 -26.19
C TRP A 464 -13.13 5.41 -27.21
N PRO A 465 -13.14 4.06 -27.32
CA PRO A 465 -12.37 3.38 -28.36
C PRO A 465 -12.74 3.83 -29.78
N LEU A 466 -14.00 4.18 -30.01
CA LEU A 466 -14.50 4.65 -31.31
C LEU A 466 -14.23 6.14 -31.52
N VAL A 467 -14.41 6.96 -30.48
CA VAL A 467 -14.29 8.44 -30.56
C VAL A 467 -12.83 8.91 -30.48
N ARG A 468 -11.94 8.12 -29.86
CA ARG A 468 -10.53 8.48 -29.62
C ARG A 468 -9.56 7.35 -29.97
N PRO A 469 -9.60 6.79 -31.20
CA PRO A 469 -8.78 5.63 -31.57
C PRO A 469 -7.27 5.94 -31.48
N LEU A 470 -6.85 7.15 -31.82
CA LEU A 470 -5.44 7.56 -31.76
C LEU A 470 -4.86 7.48 -30.34
N SER A 471 -5.68 7.75 -29.31
CA SER A 471 -5.20 7.66 -27.92
C SER A 471 -4.90 6.23 -27.48
N LEU A 472 -5.55 5.23 -28.10
CA LEU A 472 -5.28 3.82 -27.86
C LEU A 472 -4.11 3.32 -28.72
N ILE A 473 -4.05 3.73 -29.98
CA ILE A 473 -2.95 3.37 -30.91
C ILE A 473 -1.60 3.83 -30.32
N ASN A 474 -1.52 5.04 -29.77
CA ASN A 474 -0.29 5.56 -29.16
C ASN A 474 0.19 4.77 -27.93
N LYS A 475 -0.66 3.90 -27.35
CA LYS A 475 -0.31 3.05 -26.19
C LYS A 475 0.29 1.72 -26.63
N VAL A 476 0.06 1.29 -27.87
CA VAL A 476 0.49 -0.01 -28.39
C VAL A 476 1.76 0.19 -29.23
N ARG A 477 2.89 -0.32 -28.72
CA ARG A 477 4.21 -0.26 -29.36
C ARG A 477 4.86 -1.63 -29.47
N SER A 478 4.30 -2.61 -28.74
CA SER A 478 4.77 -3.99 -28.71
C SER A 478 3.58 -4.93 -28.58
N TRP A 479 3.81 -6.22 -28.82
CA TRP A 479 2.83 -7.27 -28.54
C TRP A 479 2.41 -7.32 -27.08
N GLU A 480 3.29 -6.94 -26.16
CA GLU A 480 3.00 -6.87 -24.73
C GLU A 480 2.01 -5.73 -24.43
N ASP A 481 2.23 -4.54 -25.02
CA ASP A 481 1.30 -3.40 -24.90
C ASP A 481 -0.08 -3.76 -25.47
N PHE A 482 -0.11 -4.49 -26.61
CA PHE A 482 -1.34 -4.98 -27.20
C PHE A 482 -2.06 -5.98 -26.29
N GLY A 483 -1.34 -6.97 -25.77
CA GLY A 483 -1.89 -7.93 -24.80
C GLY A 483 -2.46 -7.26 -23.55
N TYR A 484 -1.75 -6.27 -23.01
CA TYR A 484 -2.22 -5.47 -21.89
C TYR A 484 -3.49 -4.67 -22.22
N MET A 485 -3.54 -4.07 -23.40
CA MET A 485 -4.73 -3.36 -23.88
C MET A 485 -5.93 -4.31 -24.02
N VAL A 486 -5.75 -5.49 -24.61
CA VAL A 486 -6.80 -6.51 -24.72
C VAL A 486 -7.31 -6.94 -23.34
N GLN A 487 -6.42 -7.16 -22.40
CA GLN A 487 -6.79 -7.49 -21.01
C GLN A 487 -7.65 -6.38 -20.38
N ILE A 488 -7.26 -5.12 -20.54
CA ILE A 488 -8.02 -3.96 -20.05
C ILE A 488 -9.40 -3.90 -20.70
N MET A 489 -9.46 -4.00 -22.03
CA MET A 489 -10.73 -3.93 -22.77
C MET A 489 -11.69 -5.06 -22.37
N ARG A 490 -11.19 -6.28 -22.22
CA ARG A 490 -11.98 -7.42 -21.74
C ARG A 490 -12.56 -7.16 -20.34
N ASN A 491 -11.75 -6.65 -19.43
CA ASN A 491 -12.18 -6.33 -18.07
C ASN A 491 -13.22 -5.22 -18.07
N TYR A 492 -13.03 -4.21 -18.93
CA TYR A 492 -13.97 -3.12 -19.09
C TYR A 492 -15.31 -3.60 -19.63
N LEU A 493 -15.31 -4.42 -20.67
CA LEU A 493 -16.53 -5.02 -21.23
C LEU A 493 -17.27 -5.87 -20.19
N TYR A 494 -16.53 -6.69 -19.43
CA TYR A 494 -17.11 -7.47 -18.35
C TYR A 494 -17.77 -6.57 -17.28
N MET A 495 -17.11 -5.48 -16.89
CA MET A 495 -17.69 -4.49 -15.98
C MET A 495 -18.98 -3.88 -16.53
N PHE A 496 -18.97 -3.51 -17.79
CA PHE A 496 -20.12 -2.91 -18.46
C PHE A 496 -21.33 -3.87 -18.49
N VAL A 497 -21.12 -5.10 -18.96
CA VAL A 497 -22.17 -6.12 -19.01
C VAL A 497 -22.69 -6.49 -17.63
N SER A 498 -21.81 -6.63 -16.62
CA SER A 498 -22.22 -6.96 -15.26
C SER A 498 -23.01 -5.82 -14.61
N THR A 499 -22.64 -4.57 -14.88
CA THR A 499 -23.38 -3.39 -14.37
C THR A 499 -24.78 -3.29 -14.96
N ILE A 500 -24.94 -3.58 -16.27
CA ILE A 500 -26.26 -3.62 -16.92
C ILE A 500 -27.11 -4.75 -16.31
N ARG A 501 -26.57 -5.97 -16.19
CA ARG A 501 -27.32 -7.13 -15.69
C ARG A 501 -27.75 -7.00 -14.23
N LEU A 502 -26.89 -6.43 -13.38
CA LEU A 502 -27.14 -6.35 -11.93
C LEU A 502 -27.83 -5.06 -11.49
N GLY A 503 -27.95 -4.08 -12.39
CA GLY A 503 -28.44 -2.75 -12.04
C GLY A 503 -27.54 -1.97 -11.07
N GLU A 504 -26.44 -2.58 -10.59
CA GLU A 504 -25.51 -2.00 -9.63
C GLU A 504 -24.06 -2.17 -10.10
N PHE A 505 -23.22 -1.17 -9.83
CA PHE A 505 -21.79 -1.27 -10.04
C PHE A 505 -21.13 -1.97 -8.84
N LYS A 506 -20.72 -3.23 -9.00
CA LYS A 506 -20.05 -4.03 -7.95
C LYS A 506 -18.61 -4.35 -8.37
N THR A 507 -17.65 -3.50 -7.97
CA THR A 507 -16.22 -3.67 -8.24
C THR A 507 -15.68 -5.04 -7.79
N HIS A 508 -16.23 -5.60 -6.75
CA HIS A 508 -15.81 -6.86 -6.14
C HIS A 508 -16.07 -8.09 -7.02
N ARG A 509 -17.28 -8.25 -7.54
CA ARG A 509 -17.63 -9.39 -8.42
C ARG A 509 -16.80 -9.39 -9.70
N ILE A 510 -16.37 -8.21 -10.13
CA ILE A 510 -15.54 -8.00 -11.30
C ILE A 510 -14.12 -8.55 -11.06
N ARG A 511 -13.52 -8.26 -9.90
CA ARG A 511 -12.19 -8.81 -9.54
C ARG A 511 -12.22 -10.34 -9.42
N GLN A 512 -13.26 -10.91 -8.79
CA GLN A 512 -13.38 -12.36 -8.65
C GLN A 512 -13.54 -13.08 -10.00
N ALA A 513 -14.37 -12.59 -10.90
CA ALA A 513 -14.61 -13.22 -12.18
C ALA A 513 -13.38 -13.12 -13.11
N VAL A 514 -12.64 -12.01 -13.07
CA VAL A 514 -11.37 -11.86 -13.81
C VAL A 514 -10.32 -12.85 -13.28
N ASN A 515 -10.22 -13.03 -11.97
CA ASN A 515 -9.27 -13.96 -11.37
C ASN A 515 -9.65 -15.44 -11.62
N MET A 516 -10.95 -15.79 -11.58
CA MET A 516 -11.42 -17.16 -11.89
C MET A 516 -11.20 -17.54 -13.35
N GLN A 517 -11.41 -16.62 -14.31
CA GLN A 517 -11.15 -16.89 -15.74
C GLN A 517 -9.65 -16.99 -16.06
N LEU A 518 -8.77 -16.29 -15.34
CA LEU A 518 -7.32 -16.43 -15.51
C LEU A 518 -6.79 -17.77 -15.00
N SER A 519 -7.45 -18.36 -13.98
CA SER A 519 -7.11 -19.70 -13.48
C SER A 519 -7.63 -20.84 -14.38
N GLY A 520 -8.71 -20.60 -15.14
CA GLY A 520 -9.30 -21.57 -16.06
C GLY A 520 -8.60 -21.68 -17.43
N LEU A 521 -7.77 -20.72 -17.82
CA LEU A 521 -7.01 -20.73 -19.08
C LEU A 521 -5.64 -21.42 -18.98
N LYS A 522 -5.33 -22.03 -17.83
CA LYS A 522 -4.09 -22.82 -17.59
C LYS A 522 -4.34 -24.32 -17.44
N LYS A 523 -5.40 -24.85 -18.09
CA LYS A 523 -5.55 -26.29 -18.32
C LYS A 523 -5.32 -26.62 -19.78
#